data_197179ec65cccefc385a141c464471b2
#
_entry.id   197179ec65cccefc385a141c464471b2
#
_cell.length_a   1.000
_cell.length_b   1.000
_cell.length_c   1.000
_cell.angle_alpha   90.00
_cell.angle_beta   90.00
_cell.angle_gamma   90.00
#
_symmetry.space_group_name_H-M   'P 1'
#
loop_
_entity.id
_entity.type
_entity.pdbx_description
1 polymer ?
#
loop_
_entity_poly.entity_id
_entity_poly.type
_entity_poly.pdbx_seq_one_letter_code
_entity_poly.pdbx_strand_id
1 'polypeptide(L)'
;MDKKSLFKLYRELYFHEMDVKEKLVARTQISFAIVVTAFTVISYMVRMLDYNSNCYAVAFFVVFVSISTLILIASLWFLIHSFSWRSYRGIPSPSKTDNYRIELIEHRDALVAYNEENPEHQQELYDIDEVMESYLYENFKVCSTHNTEVNDGRSGYARDGFKWVLTALLPLAIASSIFIIADLDTSSPRKELLIKDSNMTEQLKRFTAQVELLNLEASKFQKESIMSNEKNVAPPPPPMPTAPEPRNIKSETPVPPKEM
;
A
#
# COMPACT_ATOMS: atom_id res chain seq x y z
N MET A 1 5.19 -31.12 28.37
CA MET A 1 5.92 -29.88 28.02
C MET A 1 5.89 -29.00 29.25
N ASP A 2 7.02 -28.52 29.71
CA ASP A 2 7.08 -27.67 30.89
C ASP A 2 6.65 -26.22 30.58
N LYS A 3 6.33 -25.43 31.63
CA LYS A 3 5.85 -24.05 31.50
C LYS A 3 6.83 -23.15 30.73
N LYS A 4 8.14 -23.35 30.92
CA LYS A 4 9.20 -22.58 30.25
C LYS A 4 9.24 -22.85 28.75
N SER A 5 9.08 -24.11 28.32
CA SER A 5 9.02 -24.49 26.92
C SER A 5 7.76 -23.92 26.25
N LEU A 6 6.62 -23.91 26.94
CA LEU A 6 5.38 -23.27 26.45
C LEU A 6 5.54 -21.75 26.32
N PHE A 7 6.17 -21.11 27.29
CA PHE A 7 6.45 -19.68 27.24
C PHE A 7 7.30 -19.30 26.02
N LYS A 8 8.37 -20.07 25.78
CA LYS A 8 9.20 -19.88 24.60
C LYS A 8 8.40 -20.04 23.30
N LEU A 9 7.57 -21.09 23.23
CA LEU A 9 6.70 -21.33 22.07
C LEU A 9 5.74 -20.17 21.80
N TYR A 10 5.02 -19.68 22.83
CA TYR A 10 4.06 -18.60 22.64
C TYR A 10 4.73 -17.28 22.25
N ARG A 11 5.93 -17.01 22.77
CA ARG A 11 6.73 -15.87 22.36
C ARG A 11 7.15 -15.98 20.89
N GLU A 12 7.62 -17.14 20.46
CA GLU A 12 7.99 -17.38 19.06
C GLU A 12 6.76 -17.25 18.13
N LEU A 13 5.61 -17.83 18.53
CA LEU A 13 4.36 -17.70 17.79
C LEU A 13 3.92 -16.24 17.67
N TYR A 14 4.01 -15.45 18.74
CA TYR A 14 3.67 -14.03 18.68
C TYR A 14 4.48 -13.28 17.61
N PHE A 15 5.79 -13.46 17.57
CA PHE A 15 6.62 -12.81 16.57
C PHE A 15 6.38 -13.37 15.16
N HIS A 16 6.14 -14.67 15.06
CA HIS A 16 5.74 -15.29 13.80
C HIS A 16 4.44 -14.66 13.26
N GLU A 17 3.42 -14.47 14.09
CA GLU A 17 2.16 -13.85 13.68
C GLU A 17 2.33 -12.39 13.25
N MET A 18 3.27 -11.65 13.88
CA MET A 18 3.62 -10.30 13.43
C MET A 18 4.28 -10.29 12.05
N ASP A 19 5.17 -11.25 11.77
CA ASP A 19 5.79 -11.43 10.45
C ASP A 19 4.76 -11.85 9.38
N VAL A 20 3.84 -12.75 9.72
CA VAL A 20 2.72 -13.13 8.84
C VAL A 20 1.84 -11.92 8.51
N LYS A 21 1.55 -11.05 9.49
CA LYS A 21 0.83 -9.79 9.26
C LYS A 21 1.48 -8.95 8.17
N GLU A 22 2.80 -8.73 8.23
CA GLU A 22 3.54 -7.93 7.25
C GLU A 22 3.50 -8.57 5.85
N LYS A 23 3.68 -9.89 5.79
CA LYS A 23 3.58 -10.65 4.54
C LYS A 23 2.18 -10.58 3.92
N LEU A 24 1.13 -10.63 4.73
CA LEU A 24 -0.26 -10.48 4.26
C LEU A 24 -0.52 -9.09 3.71
N VAL A 25 -0.03 -8.04 4.37
CA VAL A 25 -0.13 -6.67 3.86
C VAL A 25 0.54 -6.55 2.50
N ALA A 26 1.78 -7.03 2.35
CA ALA A 26 2.51 -6.98 1.09
C ALA A 26 1.78 -7.73 -0.04
N ARG A 27 1.26 -8.93 0.22
CA ARG A 27 0.47 -9.71 -0.77
C ARG A 27 -0.80 -8.98 -1.19
N THR A 28 -1.51 -8.39 -0.23
CA THR A 28 -2.73 -7.63 -0.51
C THR A 28 -2.43 -6.39 -1.34
N GLN A 29 -1.33 -5.67 -1.07
CA GLN A 29 -0.88 -4.52 -1.87
C GLN A 29 -0.60 -4.89 -3.33
N ILE A 30 0.06 -6.03 -3.58
CA ILE A 30 0.30 -6.53 -4.95
C ILE A 30 -1.03 -6.77 -5.65
N SER A 31 -1.99 -7.41 -4.98
CA SER A 31 -3.33 -7.65 -5.54
C SER A 31 -4.07 -6.36 -5.89
N PHE A 32 -3.99 -5.34 -5.02
CA PHE A 32 -4.53 -4.00 -5.31
C PHE A 32 -3.88 -3.36 -6.53
N ALA A 33 -2.55 -3.46 -6.66
CA ALA A 33 -1.84 -2.91 -7.82
C ALA A 33 -2.32 -3.54 -9.13
N ILE A 34 -2.56 -4.87 -9.15
CA ILE A 34 -3.10 -5.57 -10.32
C ILE A 34 -4.51 -5.08 -10.64
N VAL A 35 -5.38 -4.91 -9.64
CA VAL A 35 -6.74 -4.39 -9.83
C VAL A 35 -6.72 -2.97 -10.41
N VAL A 36 -5.88 -2.07 -9.89
CA VAL A 36 -5.74 -0.70 -10.41
C VAL A 36 -5.25 -0.71 -11.85
N THR A 37 -4.26 -1.56 -12.15
CA THR A 37 -3.74 -1.71 -13.52
C THR A 37 -4.84 -2.21 -14.47
N ALA A 38 -5.62 -3.21 -14.05
CA ALA A 38 -6.72 -3.73 -14.85
C ALA A 38 -7.80 -2.66 -15.13
N PHE A 39 -8.17 -1.86 -14.13
CA PHE A 39 -9.09 -0.72 -14.33
C PHE A 39 -8.52 0.34 -15.25
N THR A 40 -7.22 0.59 -15.20
CA THR A 40 -6.56 1.54 -16.11
C THR A 40 -6.64 1.05 -17.56
N VAL A 41 -6.38 -0.25 -17.79
CA VAL A 41 -6.51 -0.87 -19.12
C VAL A 41 -7.95 -0.80 -19.62
N ILE A 42 -8.92 -1.16 -18.78
CA ILE A 42 -10.35 -1.06 -19.12
C ILE A 42 -10.72 0.38 -19.49
N SER A 43 -10.31 1.35 -18.68
CA SER A 43 -10.60 2.76 -18.92
C SER A 43 -10.01 3.26 -20.23
N TYR A 44 -8.78 2.83 -20.55
CA TYR A 44 -8.16 3.13 -21.84
C TYR A 44 -8.96 2.55 -23.00
N MET A 45 -9.27 1.25 -22.96
CA MET A 45 -10.01 0.58 -24.05
C MET A 45 -11.40 1.17 -24.26
N VAL A 46 -12.12 1.48 -23.17
CA VAL A 46 -13.46 2.10 -23.25
C VAL A 46 -13.38 3.51 -23.83
N ARG A 47 -12.37 4.30 -23.44
CA ARG A 47 -12.16 5.66 -23.96
C ARG A 47 -11.83 5.68 -25.45
N MET A 48 -11.05 4.70 -25.91
CA MET A 48 -10.60 4.63 -27.30
C MET A 48 -11.53 3.81 -28.21
N LEU A 49 -12.66 3.34 -27.67
CA LEU A 49 -13.60 2.49 -28.42
C LEU A 49 -14.27 3.25 -29.58
N ASP A 50 -14.14 2.69 -30.78
CA ASP A 50 -14.87 3.16 -31.96
C ASP A 50 -16.27 2.55 -32.01
N TYR A 51 -17.26 3.32 -31.62
CA TYR A 51 -18.67 2.91 -31.59
C TYR A 51 -19.27 2.74 -33.00
N ASN A 52 -18.63 3.24 -34.06
CA ASN A 52 -19.08 3.12 -35.44
C ASN A 52 -18.51 1.88 -36.14
N SER A 53 -17.67 1.11 -35.46
CA SER A 53 -17.12 -0.15 -35.96
C SER A 53 -18.18 -1.28 -36.00
N ASN A 54 -17.74 -2.50 -36.27
CA ASN A 54 -18.63 -3.67 -36.35
C ASN A 54 -19.44 -3.81 -35.06
N CYS A 55 -20.78 -3.68 -35.17
CA CYS A 55 -21.73 -3.69 -34.04
C CYS A 55 -21.60 -4.96 -33.19
N TYR A 56 -21.36 -6.13 -33.81
CA TYR A 56 -21.18 -7.38 -33.07
C TYR A 56 -19.89 -7.40 -32.27
N ALA A 57 -18.77 -6.91 -32.84
CA ALA A 57 -17.49 -6.82 -32.14
C ALA A 57 -17.58 -5.87 -30.94
N VAL A 58 -18.21 -4.69 -31.12
CA VAL A 58 -18.44 -3.73 -30.05
C VAL A 58 -19.32 -4.34 -28.95
N ALA A 59 -20.41 -5.05 -29.32
CA ALA A 59 -21.30 -5.67 -28.34
C ALA A 59 -20.56 -6.74 -27.51
N PHE A 60 -19.81 -7.64 -28.16
CA PHE A 60 -19.01 -8.66 -27.45
C PHE A 60 -17.95 -7.99 -26.54
N PHE A 61 -17.24 -6.99 -27.02
CA PHE A 61 -16.28 -6.25 -26.23
C PHE A 61 -16.94 -5.67 -24.95
N VAL A 62 -18.05 -4.96 -25.09
CA VAL A 62 -18.77 -4.35 -23.96
C VAL A 62 -19.23 -5.40 -22.95
N VAL A 63 -19.74 -6.56 -23.41
CA VAL A 63 -20.16 -7.65 -22.53
C VAL A 63 -18.98 -8.17 -21.71
N PHE A 64 -17.84 -8.49 -22.33
CA PHE A 64 -16.68 -9.05 -21.63
C PHE A 64 -16.02 -8.02 -20.70
N VAL A 65 -15.95 -6.74 -21.08
CA VAL A 65 -15.49 -5.66 -20.21
C VAL A 65 -16.41 -5.50 -19.01
N SER A 66 -17.72 -5.55 -19.20
CA SER A 66 -18.69 -5.45 -18.10
C SER A 66 -18.56 -6.62 -17.12
N ILE A 67 -18.44 -7.85 -17.62
CA ILE A 67 -18.21 -9.05 -16.79
C ILE A 67 -16.91 -8.90 -16.00
N SER A 68 -15.81 -8.51 -16.66
CA SER A 68 -14.52 -8.31 -15.99
C SER A 68 -14.61 -7.24 -14.89
N THR A 69 -15.27 -6.12 -15.19
CA THR A 69 -15.46 -5.02 -14.24
C THR A 69 -16.23 -5.47 -13.00
N LEU A 70 -17.32 -6.21 -13.16
CA LEU A 70 -18.11 -6.74 -12.05
C LEU A 70 -17.29 -7.69 -11.17
N ILE A 71 -16.49 -8.58 -11.79
CA ILE A 71 -15.61 -9.49 -11.07
C ILE A 71 -14.51 -8.73 -10.32
N LEU A 72 -13.92 -7.69 -10.93
CA LEU A 72 -12.93 -6.83 -10.27
C LEU A 72 -13.50 -6.09 -9.06
N ILE A 73 -14.75 -5.60 -9.15
CA ILE A 73 -15.44 -4.97 -8.02
C ILE A 73 -15.66 -5.99 -6.89
N ALA A 74 -16.08 -7.21 -7.21
CA ALA A 74 -16.20 -8.27 -6.21
C ALA A 74 -14.84 -8.59 -5.56
N SER A 75 -13.76 -8.69 -6.36
CA SER A 75 -12.42 -8.88 -5.85
C SER A 75 -12.00 -7.75 -4.90
N LEU A 76 -12.26 -6.51 -5.27
CA LEU A 76 -11.94 -5.34 -4.46
C LEU A 76 -12.62 -5.40 -3.08
N TRP A 77 -13.87 -5.88 -3.02
CA TRP A 77 -14.59 -6.09 -1.77
C TRP A 77 -13.85 -7.07 -0.84
N PHE A 78 -13.40 -8.23 -1.36
CA PHE A 78 -12.60 -9.20 -0.59
C PHE A 78 -11.26 -8.60 -0.12
N LEU A 79 -10.56 -7.88 -0.99
CA LEU A 79 -9.27 -7.26 -0.66
C LEU A 79 -9.40 -6.19 0.42
N ILE A 80 -10.45 -5.36 0.38
CA ILE A 80 -10.74 -4.37 1.43
C ILE A 80 -10.98 -5.08 2.76
N HIS A 81 -11.75 -6.15 2.79
CA HIS A 81 -12.00 -6.93 4.00
C HIS A 81 -10.74 -7.60 4.53
N SER A 82 -9.83 -8.06 3.67
CA SER A 82 -8.52 -8.56 4.08
C SER A 82 -7.68 -7.47 4.75
N PHE A 83 -7.80 -6.22 4.34
CA PHE A 83 -6.97 -5.13 4.84
C PHE A 83 -7.51 -4.50 6.13
N SER A 84 -8.83 -4.30 6.24
CA SER A 84 -9.44 -3.34 7.17
C SER A 84 -10.02 -3.92 8.46
N TRP A 85 -10.14 -5.25 8.66
CA TRP A 85 -11.22 -5.70 9.53
C TRP A 85 -10.89 -6.15 10.95
N ARG A 86 -9.65 -6.25 11.38
CA ARG A 86 -9.37 -6.61 12.78
C ARG A 86 -8.09 -5.96 13.29
N SER A 87 -8.16 -5.45 14.53
CA SER A 87 -6.98 -4.96 15.23
C SER A 87 -6.14 -6.11 15.78
N TYR A 88 -4.83 -5.98 15.70
CA TYR A 88 -3.89 -6.88 16.35
C TYR A 88 -3.72 -6.53 17.82
N ARG A 89 -3.46 -7.52 18.64
CA ARG A 89 -3.10 -7.32 20.04
C ARG A 89 -1.59 -7.28 20.18
N GLY A 90 -1.10 -6.19 20.76
CA GLY A 90 0.31 -6.03 21.13
C GLY A 90 0.53 -6.40 22.59
N ILE A 91 1.74 -6.83 22.90
CA ILE A 91 2.20 -6.97 24.29
C ILE A 91 2.21 -5.59 24.95
N PRO A 92 1.96 -5.49 26.26
CA PRO A 92 2.09 -4.24 27.00
C PRO A 92 3.44 -3.57 26.75
N SER A 93 3.47 -2.24 26.72
CA SER A 93 4.72 -1.51 26.51
C SER A 93 5.73 -1.80 27.65
N PRO A 94 7.04 -1.69 27.39
CA PRO A 94 8.05 -1.86 28.42
C PRO A 94 7.78 -1.02 29.67
N SER A 95 7.35 0.22 29.51
CA SER A 95 7.01 1.11 30.62
C SER A 95 5.84 0.58 31.48
N LYS A 96 4.77 0.04 30.84
CA LYS A 96 3.66 -0.55 31.58
C LYS A 96 4.07 -1.82 32.31
N THR A 97 4.91 -2.62 31.69
CA THR A 97 5.45 -3.85 32.30
C THR A 97 6.34 -3.54 33.50
N ASP A 98 7.17 -2.50 33.39
CA ASP A 98 8.04 -2.06 34.46
C ASP A 98 7.25 -1.44 35.63
N ASN A 99 6.27 -0.60 35.34
CA ASN A 99 5.35 -0.07 36.35
C ASN A 99 4.64 -1.18 37.13
N TYR A 100 4.12 -2.20 36.44
CA TYR A 100 3.50 -3.33 37.08
C TYR A 100 4.49 -4.09 38.02
N ARG A 101 5.74 -4.22 37.61
CA ARG A 101 6.80 -4.79 38.47
C ARG A 101 7.03 -3.95 39.73
N ILE A 102 7.06 -2.63 39.59
CA ILE A 102 7.21 -1.70 40.71
C ILE A 102 6.02 -1.85 41.67
N GLU A 103 4.78 -1.85 41.17
CA GLU A 103 3.58 -2.07 41.99
C GLU A 103 3.63 -3.40 42.74
N LEU A 104 4.14 -4.46 42.12
CA LEU A 104 4.29 -5.77 42.81
C LEU A 104 5.35 -5.70 43.94
N ILE A 105 6.42 -4.95 43.77
CA ILE A 105 7.45 -4.73 44.79
C ILE A 105 6.83 -3.99 45.98
N GLU A 106 6.17 -2.85 45.72
CA GLU A 106 5.52 -2.03 46.74
C GLU A 106 4.47 -2.85 47.52
N HIS A 107 3.64 -3.62 46.82
CA HIS A 107 2.65 -4.48 47.42
C HIS A 107 3.27 -5.58 48.28
N ARG A 108 4.36 -6.23 47.82
CA ARG A 108 5.07 -7.25 48.62
C ARG A 108 5.66 -6.66 49.89
N ASP A 109 6.27 -5.45 49.78
CA ASP A 109 6.87 -4.76 50.95
C ASP A 109 5.79 -4.37 51.96
N ALA A 110 4.60 -3.96 51.50
CA ALA A 110 3.43 -3.73 52.36
C ALA A 110 2.93 -5.04 53.04
N LEU A 111 2.96 -6.19 52.33
CA LEU A 111 2.63 -7.47 52.92
C LEU A 111 3.64 -7.92 53.99
N VAL A 112 4.93 -7.64 53.80
CA VAL A 112 5.97 -7.92 54.81
C VAL A 112 5.68 -7.11 56.08
N ALA A 113 5.42 -5.81 55.97
CA ALA A 113 5.07 -4.95 57.11
C ALA A 113 3.79 -5.42 57.80
N TYR A 114 2.74 -5.80 57.02
CA TYR A 114 1.51 -6.34 57.56
C TYR A 114 1.75 -7.64 58.36
N ASN A 115 2.57 -8.56 57.87
CA ASN A 115 2.88 -9.82 58.55
C ASN A 115 3.67 -9.63 59.83
N GLU A 116 4.54 -8.60 59.90
CA GLU A 116 5.26 -8.22 61.13
C GLU A 116 4.30 -7.70 62.19
N GLU A 117 3.28 -6.92 61.78
CA GLU A 117 2.27 -6.36 62.71
C GLU A 117 1.20 -7.41 63.13
N ASN A 118 0.94 -8.43 62.29
CA ASN A 118 -0.12 -9.42 62.47
C ASN A 118 0.40 -10.87 62.40
N PRO A 119 1.19 -11.34 63.38
CA PRO A 119 1.83 -12.64 63.33
C PRO A 119 0.86 -13.83 63.34
N GLU A 120 -0.38 -13.65 63.83
CA GLU A 120 -1.43 -14.69 63.83
C GLU A 120 -2.21 -14.77 62.49
N HIS A 121 -2.06 -13.78 61.63
CA HIS A 121 -2.79 -13.66 60.35
C HIS A 121 -1.86 -13.44 59.15
N GLN A 122 -0.69 -14.08 59.18
CA GLN A 122 0.30 -13.91 58.11
C GLN A 122 -0.26 -14.30 56.74
N GLN A 123 0.03 -13.45 55.78
CA GLN A 123 -0.25 -13.68 54.37
C GLN A 123 0.96 -14.32 53.69
N GLU A 124 0.70 -15.18 52.71
CA GLU A 124 1.75 -15.82 51.93
C GLU A 124 2.45 -14.75 51.03
N LEU A 125 3.78 -14.75 51.11
CA LEU A 125 4.60 -13.88 50.28
C LEU A 125 4.83 -14.57 48.94
N TYR A 126 4.58 -13.85 47.86
CA TYR A 126 4.81 -14.35 46.51
C TYR A 126 6.20 -13.94 45.98
N ASP A 127 6.72 -14.74 45.04
CA ASP A 127 7.91 -14.38 44.26
C ASP A 127 7.50 -13.45 43.12
N ILE A 128 8.09 -12.25 43.07
CA ILE A 128 7.83 -11.24 42.06
C ILE A 128 8.21 -11.76 40.66
N ASP A 129 9.32 -12.46 40.52
CA ASP A 129 9.81 -12.94 39.24
C ASP A 129 8.88 -14.05 38.70
N GLU A 130 8.33 -14.90 39.56
CA GLU A 130 7.35 -15.91 39.18
C GLU A 130 6.02 -15.27 38.72
N VAL A 131 5.56 -14.23 39.41
CA VAL A 131 4.35 -13.47 39.02
C VAL A 131 4.56 -12.77 37.70
N MET A 132 5.69 -12.13 37.52
CA MET A 132 6.06 -11.47 36.25
C MET A 132 6.20 -12.46 35.09
N GLU A 133 6.82 -13.63 35.31
CA GLU A 133 6.90 -14.68 34.29
C GLU A 133 5.49 -15.17 33.90
N SER A 134 4.60 -15.36 34.88
CA SER A 134 3.21 -15.75 34.65
C SER A 134 2.43 -14.68 33.90
N TYR A 135 2.61 -13.40 34.24
CA TYR A 135 2.01 -12.26 33.56
C TYR A 135 2.44 -12.19 32.09
N LEU A 136 3.74 -12.31 31.79
CA LEU A 136 4.25 -12.32 30.43
C LEU A 136 3.78 -13.55 29.65
N TYR A 137 3.75 -14.72 30.27
CA TYR A 137 3.24 -15.95 29.68
C TYR A 137 1.80 -15.79 29.18
N GLU A 138 0.90 -15.28 30.04
CA GLU A 138 -0.51 -15.08 29.67
C GLU A 138 -0.66 -14.01 28.57
N ASN A 139 0.11 -12.92 28.63
CA ASN A 139 0.08 -11.89 27.59
C ASN A 139 0.53 -12.47 26.24
N PHE A 140 1.62 -13.21 26.17
CA PHE A 140 2.07 -13.83 24.92
C PHE A 140 1.05 -14.84 24.39
N LYS A 141 0.48 -15.67 25.24
CA LYS A 141 -0.54 -16.65 24.87
C LYS A 141 -1.79 -15.97 24.30
N VAL A 142 -2.34 -14.99 24.99
CA VAL A 142 -3.55 -14.26 24.55
C VAL A 142 -3.30 -13.47 23.27
N CYS A 143 -2.17 -12.77 23.19
CA CYS A 143 -1.83 -11.98 22.01
C CYS A 143 -1.55 -12.88 20.79
N SER A 144 -0.79 -13.97 20.94
CA SER A 144 -0.54 -14.89 19.84
C SER A 144 -1.82 -15.52 19.32
N THR A 145 -2.65 -16.07 20.21
CA THR A 145 -3.94 -16.69 19.83
C THR A 145 -4.82 -15.72 19.05
N HIS A 146 -5.01 -14.51 19.57
CA HIS A 146 -5.81 -13.49 18.90
C HIS A 146 -5.24 -13.12 17.52
N ASN A 147 -3.92 -12.96 17.43
CA ASN A 147 -3.27 -12.57 16.19
C ASN A 147 -3.31 -13.70 15.15
N THR A 148 -3.24 -14.96 15.56
CA THR A 148 -3.45 -16.13 14.68
C THR A 148 -4.85 -16.09 14.08
N GLU A 149 -5.91 -15.92 14.89
CA GLU A 149 -7.29 -15.83 14.41
C GLU A 149 -7.48 -14.68 13.41
N VAL A 150 -6.86 -13.51 13.69
CA VAL A 150 -6.89 -12.36 12.80
C VAL A 150 -6.20 -12.66 11.47
N ASN A 151 -5.00 -13.25 11.53
CA ASN A 151 -4.23 -13.60 10.33
C ASN A 151 -4.93 -14.66 9.49
N ASP A 152 -5.53 -15.68 10.09
CA ASP A 152 -6.27 -16.72 9.40
C ASP A 152 -7.47 -16.13 8.64
N GLY A 153 -8.25 -15.28 9.30
CA GLY A 153 -9.37 -14.60 8.68
C GLY A 153 -8.93 -13.71 7.51
N ARG A 154 -7.90 -12.89 7.72
CA ARG A 154 -7.35 -12.00 6.67
C ARG A 154 -6.74 -12.77 5.51
N SER A 155 -6.03 -13.86 5.79
CA SER A 155 -5.44 -14.74 4.77
C SER A 155 -6.52 -15.37 3.88
N GLY A 156 -7.66 -15.77 4.47
CA GLY A 156 -8.82 -16.26 3.73
C GLY A 156 -9.31 -15.22 2.72
N TYR A 157 -9.61 -14.01 3.18
CA TYR A 157 -10.07 -12.92 2.31
C TYR A 157 -9.04 -12.54 1.25
N ALA A 158 -7.74 -12.45 1.61
CA ALA A 158 -6.68 -12.15 0.65
C ALA A 158 -6.60 -13.20 -0.47
N ARG A 159 -6.68 -14.49 -0.11
CA ARG A 159 -6.68 -15.60 -1.06
C ARG A 159 -7.88 -15.56 -1.99
N ASP A 160 -9.07 -15.34 -1.45
CA ASP A 160 -10.28 -15.30 -2.25
C ASP A 160 -10.31 -14.05 -3.13
N GLY A 161 -9.90 -12.88 -2.62
CA GLY A 161 -9.72 -11.68 -3.43
C GLY A 161 -8.76 -11.90 -4.61
N PHE A 162 -7.63 -12.54 -4.38
CA PHE A 162 -6.67 -12.86 -5.45
C PHE A 162 -7.24 -13.83 -6.48
N LYS A 163 -8.00 -14.85 -6.06
CA LYS A 163 -8.70 -15.74 -7.01
C LYS A 163 -9.66 -14.96 -7.91
N TRP A 164 -10.44 -14.04 -7.35
CA TRP A 164 -11.34 -13.20 -8.13
C TRP A 164 -10.60 -12.28 -9.09
N VAL A 165 -9.41 -11.73 -8.70
CA VAL A 165 -8.54 -11.00 -9.65
C VAL A 165 -8.17 -11.86 -10.84
N LEU A 166 -7.65 -13.07 -10.59
CA LEU A 166 -7.25 -13.98 -11.68
C LEU A 166 -8.42 -14.36 -12.59
N THR A 167 -9.61 -14.58 -11.99
CA THR A 167 -10.82 -14.88 -12.75
C THR A 167 -11.23 -13.70 -13.64
N ALA A 168 -11.07 -12.46 -13.17
CA ALA A 168 -11.39 -11.25 -13.94
C ALA A 168 -10.45 -11.04 -15.15
N LEU A 169 -9.20 -11.50 -15.05
CA LEU A 169 -8.24 -11.36 -16.15
C LEU A 169 -8.63 -12.19 -17.39
N LEU A 170 -9.38 -13.28 -17.23
CA LEU A 170 -9.83 -14.10 -18.37
C LEU A 170 -10.76 -13.31 -19.30
N PRO A 171 -11.92 -12.78 -18.84
CA PRO A 171 -12.78 -11.98 -19.70
C PRO A 171 -12.08 -10.69 -20.16
N LEU A 172 -11.19 -10.11 -19.37
CA LEU A 172 -10.39 -8.94 -19.79
C LEU A 172 -9.46 -9.29 -20.95
N ALA A 173 -8.78 -10.43 -20.92
CA ALA A 173 -7.93 -10.88 -22.01
C ALA A 173 -8.73 -11.13 -23.31
N ILE A 174 -9.94 -11.70 -23.19
CA ILE A 174 -10.84 -11.88 -24.33
C ILE A 174 -11.26 -10.52 -24.90
N ALA A 175 -11.68 -9.58 -24.03
CA ALA A 175 -12.05 -8.24 -24.44
C ALA A 175 -10.89 -7.52 -25.14
N SER A 176 -9.68 -7.60 -24.59
CA SER A 176 -8.48 -7.01 -25.18
C SER A 176 -8.16 -7.63 -26.54
N SER A 177 -8.33 -8.94 -26.68
CA SER A 177 -8.14 -9.63 -27.95
C SER A 177 -9.15 -9.15 -29.01
N ILE A 178 -10.43 -9.02 -28.64
CA ILE A 178 -11.47 -8.48 -29.53
C ILE A 178 -11.13 -7.05 -29.93
N PHE A 179 -10.72 -6.20 -28.96
CA PHE A 179 -10.38 -4.81 -29.20
C PHE A 179 -9.25 -4.65 -30.24
N ILE A 180 -8.23 -5.52 -30.15
CA ILE A 180 -7.07 -5.50 -31.06
C ILE A 180 -7.41 -6.11 -32.42
N ILE A 181 -8.06 -7.31 -32.45
CA ILE A 181 -8.32 -8.05 -33.68
C ILE A 181 -9.36 -7.35 -34.56
N ALA A 182 -10.42 -6.83 -33.92
CA ALA A 182 -11.47 -6.11 -34.65
C ALA A 182 -11.12 -4.62 -34.91
N ASP A 183 -9.91 -4.19 -34.57
CA ASP A 183 -9.41 -2.81 -34.76
C ASP A 183 -10.39 -1.75 -34.23
N LEU A 184 -10.83 -1.95 -32.97
CA LEU A 184 -11.81 -1.07 -32.32
C LEU A 184 -11.20 0.24 -31.80
N ASP A 185 -9.91 0.42 -31.91
CA ASP A 185 -9.20 1.62 -31.47
C ASP A 185 -9.40 2.77 -32.47
N THR A 186 -9.97 3.89 -31.99
CA THR A 186 -10.13 5.12 -32.78
C THR A 186 -8.80 5.76 -33.20
N SER A 187 -7.71 5.50 -32.44
CA SER A 187 -6.38 6.04 -32.70
C SER A 187 -5.51 5.12 -33.56
N SER A 188 -6.07 4.00 -34.01
CA SER A 188 -5.30 3.02 -34.78
C SER A 188 -4.75 3.64 -36.09
N PRO A 189 -3.41 3.60 -36.31
CA PRO A 189 -2.81 4.09 -37.54
C PRO A 189 -3.21 3.27 -38.79
N ARG A 190 -3.87 2.12 -38.63
CA ARG A 190 -4.42 1.32 -39.74
C ARG A 190 -5.63 1.97 -40.40
N LYS A 191 -6.35 2.86 -39.68
CA LYS A 191 -7.32 3.75 -40.29
C LYS A 191 -6.53 4.88 -40.93
N GLU A 192 -5.92 4.59 -42.07
CA GLU A 192 -5.28 5.61 -42.89
C GLU A 192 -6.31 6.73 -43.15
N LEU A 193 -6.18 7.78 -42.38
CA LEU A 193 -6.66 9.09 -42.80
C LEU A 193 -5.81 9.39 -44.05
N LEU A 194 -6.23 8.86 -45.19
CA LEU A 194 -5.86 9.38 -46.51
C LEU A 194 -6.41 10.82 -46.59
N ILE A 195 -5.78 11.74 -45.83
CA ILE A 195 -5.92 13.16 -46.08
C ILE A 195 -5.21 13.41 -47.40
N LYS A 196 -5.85 12.97 -48.49
CA LYS A 196 -5.49 13.31 -49.83
C LYS A 196 -6.02 14.71 -50.15
N ASP A 197 -5.77 15.64 -49.22
CA ASP A 197 -6.05 17.04 -49.42
C ASP A 197 -4.73 17.71 -49.83
N SER A 198 -4.59 17.91 -51.12
CA SER A 198 -3.42 18.60 -51.74
C SER A 198 -3.21 19.98 -51.10
N ASN A 199 -4.29 20.64 -50.68
CA ASN A 199 -4.25 21.93 -49.98
C ASN A 199 -3.62 21.84 -48.60
N MET A 200 -3.89 20.78 -47.84
CA MET A 200 -3.35 20.59 -46.50
C MET A 200 -1.86 20.24 -46.53
N THR A 201 -1.44 19.47 -47.55
CA THR A 201 -0.03 19.16 -47.75
C THR A 201 0.77 20.40 -48.15
N GLU A 202 0.18 21.30 -48.92
CA GLU A 202 0.80 22.57 -49.30
C GLU A 202 0.85 23.56 -48.13
N GLN A 203 -0.18 23.62 -47.29
CA GLN A 203 -0.18 24.43 -46.07
C GLN A 203 0.83 23.89 -45.04
N LEU A 204 0.96 22.58 -44.86
CA LEU A 204 1.99 21.98 -44.02
C LEU A 204 3.39 22.29 -44.51
N LYS A 205 3.65 22.24 -45.83
CA LYS A 205 4.95 22.65 -46.42
C LYS A 205 5.24 24.12 -46.16
N ARG A 206 4.25 25.00 -46.30
CA ARG A 206 4.38 26.44 -45.99
C ARG A 206 4.66 26.68 -44.50
N PHE A 207 3.96 25.95 -43.63
CA PHE A 207 4.18 26.05 -42.19
C PHE A 207 5.54 25.55 -41.76
N THR A 208 6.03 24.42 -42.34
CA THR A 208 7.38 23.90 -42.09
C THR A 208 8.44 24.90 -42.53
N ALA A 209 8.27 25.53 -43.71
CA ALA A 209 9.20 26.55 -44.19
C ALA A 209 9.20 27.82 -43.29
N GLN A 210 8.04 28.23 -42.75
CA GLN A 210 7.98 29.34 -41.80
C GLN A 210 8.66 29.02 -40.47
N VAL A 211 8.48 27.79 -39.91
CA VAL A 211 9.16 27.34 -38.70
C VAL A 211 10.67 27.28 -38.90
N GLU A 212 11.14 26.87 -40.08
CA GLU A 212 12.56 26.82 -40.41
C GLU A 212 13.19 28.23 -40.51
N LEU A 213 12.45 29.18 -41.07
CA LEU A 213 12.85 30.60 -41.08
C LEU A 213 12.91 31.20 -39.67
N LEU A 214 11.90 30.92 -38.82
CA LEU A 214 11.87 31.36 -37.41
C LEU A 214 13.04 30.76 -36.60
N ASN A 215 13.38 29.48 -36.83
CA ASN A 215 14.53 28.86 -36.19
C ASN A 215 15.87 29.46 -36.64
N LEU A 216 15.98 29.85 -37.90
CA LEU A 216 17.14 30.57 -38.43
C LEU A 216 17.28 31.97 -37.82
N GLU A 217 16.18 32.69 -37.66
CA GLU A 217 16.19 33.99 -36.98
C GLU A 217 16.51 33.85 -35.49
N ALA A 218 15.89 32.91 -34.80
CA ALA A 218 16.19 32.62 -33.38
C ALA A 218 17.67 32.26 -33.17
N SER A 219 18.27 31.49 -34.09
CA SER A 219 19.71 31.16 -34.02
C SER A 219 20.63 32.36 -34.24
N LYS A 220 20.18 33.36 -35.03
CA LYS A 220 20.93 34.62 -35.23
C LYS A 220 20.84 35.49 -33.96
N PHE A 221 19.66 35.62 -33.33
CA PHE A 221 19.48 36.33 -32.06
C PHE A 221 20.29 35.70 -30.93
N GLN A 222 20.39 34.36 -30.89
CA GLN A 222 21.19 33.67 -29.89
C GLN A 222 22.71 33.92 -30.09
N LYS A 223 23.19 34.02 -31.33
CA LYS A 223 24.58 34.40 -31.61
C LYS A 223 24.90 35.82 -31.24
N GLU A 224 23.99 36.77 -31.45
CA GLU A 224 24.18 38.19 -31.04
C GLU A 224 24.15 38.35 -29.50
N SER A 225 23.30 37.60 -28.80
CA SER A 225 23.26 37.61 -27.32
C SER A 225 24.53 37.04 -26.68
N ILE A 226 25.20 36.08 -27.31
CA ILE A 226 26.43 35.48 -26.80
C ILE A 226 27.62 36.46 -26.94
N MET A 227 27.61 37.32 -27.99
CA MET A 227 28.69 38.33 -28.19
C MET A 227 28.56 39.56 -27.28
N SER A 228 27.40 39.82 -26.67
CA SER A 228 27.17 40.97 -25.76
C SER A 228 27.43 40.69 -24.29
N ASN A 229 27.64 39.44 -23.89
CA ASN A 229 27.68 39.03 -22.48
C ASN A 229 29.08 38.71 -21.93
N GLU A 230 30.17 39.16 -22.62
CA GLU A 230 31.56 38.97 -22.20
C GLU A 230 32.11 40.11 -21.36
N LYS A 231 31.27 40.74 -20.53
CA LYS A 231 31.70 41.65 -19.43
C LYS A 231 30.73 41.61 -18.28
N ASN A 232 30.82 40.59 -17.45
CA ASN A 232 30.41 40.76 -16.06
C ASN A 232 31.07 39.73 -15.10
N VAL A 233 31.64 40.29 -14.09
CA VAL A 233 32.35 39.76 -12.93
C VAL A 233 31.61 38.55 -12.33
N ALA A 234 32.38 37.52 -11.96
CA ALA A 234 31.90 36.32 -11.29
C ALA A 234 31.21 36.66 -9.93
N PRO A 235 30.02 36.07 -9.68
CA PRO A 235 29.41 36.14 -8.38
C PRO A 235 30.16 35.28 -7.35
N PRO A 236 30.08 35.63 -6.04
CA PRO A 236 30.73 34.85 -4.99
C PRO A 236 30.16 33.43 -4.89
N PRO A 237 30.96 32.46 -4.40
CA PRO A 237 30.54 31.07 -4.30
C PRO A 237 29.33 30.92 -3.34
N PRO A 238 28.37 30.01 -3.68
CA PRO A 238 27.22 29.77 -2.82
C PRO A 238 27.64 29.17 -1.48
N PRO A 239 26.92 29.53 -0.38
CA PRO A 239 27.20 28.98 0.92
C PRO A 239 26.95 27.46 0.96
N MET A 240 27.81 26.76 1.70
CA MET A 240 27.75 25.32 1.89
C MET A 240 26.39 24.90 2.45
N PRO A 241 25.72 23.88 1.91
CA PRO A 241 24.44 23.42 2.44
C PRO A 241 24.63 22.86 3.85
N THR A 242 23.80 23.34 4.78
CA THR A 242 23.67 22.79 6.13
C THR A 242 23.12 21.36 6.05
N ALA A 243 23.76 20.46 6.81
CA ALA A 243 23.33 19.07 6.92
C ALA A 243 21.86 18.98 7.37
N PRO A 244 21.04 18.12 6.76
CA PRO A 244 19.65 17.97 7.15
C PRO A 244 19.55 17.39 8.56
N GLU A 245 18.71 17.98 9.39
CA GLU A 245 18.36 17.45 10.71
C GLU A 245 17.65 16.08 10.58
N PRO A 246 17.86 15.17 11.54
CA PRO A 246 17.22 13.86 11.52
C PRO A 246 15.70 13.99 11.59
N ARG A 247 15.00 13.39 10.63
CA ARG A 247 13.53 13.32 10.58
C ARG A 247 12.99 12.56 11.78
N ASN A 248 12.21 13.22 12.61
CA ASN A 248 11.32 12.57 13.56
C ASN A 248 10.23 11.81 12.80
N ILE A 249 10.34 10.48 12.75
CA ILE A 249 9.30 9.61 12.24
C ILE A 249 8.21 9.57 13.30
N LYS A 250 7.17 10.38 13.15
CA LYS A 250 5.93 10.22 13.91
C LYS A 250 5.28 8.91 13.46
N SER A 251 5.37 7.89 14.31
CA SER A 251 4.51 6.72 14.21
C SER A 251 3.08 7.19 14.46
N GLU A 252 2.22 7.06 13.48
CA GLU A 252 0.77 7.23 13.65
C GLU A 252 0.27 6.11 14.58
N THR A 253 0.20 6.41 15.85
CA THR A 253 -0.54 5.61 16.82
C THR A 253 -2.02 5.99 16.71
N PRO A 254 -2.93 5.03 16.48
CA PRO A 254 -4.37 5.29 16.55
C PRO A 254 -4.75 5.74 17.97
N VAL A 255 -5.45 6.86 18.04
CA VAL A 255 -6.01 7.40 19.28
C VAL A 255 -7.06 6.41 19.81
N PRO A 256 -7.00 5.98 21.08
CA PRO A 256 -8.04 5.14 21.65
C PRO A 256 -9.37 5.90 21.76
N PRO A 257 -10.51 5.22 21.59
CA PRO A 257 -11.82 5.84 21.73
C PRO A 257 -12.03 6.34 23.16
N LYS A 258 -12.55 7.57 23.28
CA LYS A 258 -13.01 8.15 24.55
C LYS A 258 -14.19 7.30 25.04
N GLU A 259 -14.07 6.77 26.24
CA GLU A 259 -15.21 6.22 26.99
C GLU A 259 -16.19 7.34 27.29
N MET A 260 -17.47 7.10 26.96
CA MET A 260 -18.63 7.79 27.52
C MET A 260 -19.14 7.00 28.73
#